data_c02c14d9df6ed6136b4be9958fcdeb2c
#
_entry.id   c02c14d9df6ed6136b4be9958fcdeb2c
#
_cell.length_a   1.000
_cell.length_b   1.000
_cell.length_c   1.000
_cell.angle_alpha   90.00
_cell.angle_beta   90.00
_cell.angle_gamma   90.00
#
_symmetry.space_group_name_H-M   'P 1'
#
loop_
_entity.id
_entity.type
_entity.pdbx_description
1 polymer ?
#
loop_
_entity_poly.entity_id
_entity_poly.type
_entity_poly.pdbx_seq_one_letter_code
_entity_poly.pdbx_strand_id
1 'polypeptide(L)'
;MENNIYDVINLKLQAHKTPVFKEEKSKEWIIYGADKEGGYYNNYPGYLLYLFNRSSKHNAFINGKVLYICGAGVGFDSTDLSIEDIAIANDFLNKENTNFDTLKDIVKKCVLDKKLFGGYYLEVIWNKAGNNFELLHFPYNNLRKAKDADGYWYSKDWSKQKQSPEETDLEYIPLFDPEKPTGRQIFVSKEYRPDLDAYPLPDYVASAVYAEVDVELSNYRLNAIKSAFNAGTILNFSNGRPTEEEKEEIEARLKEKFTGTDRANSLLITFSGNKDSAPTIEHLTPQNVDAQLTELNDQVIQELIIGHHIPNPMLVGIKTAGELGTKDQINDSYELYKNTYIIPNQKEIEKDFNYLLKLKGFSNHIYLKELDPIEEQLPIEEKIKVMTKNEVREMYGLPPLEEEVKPIISSAIHRFEDQVCDHCFASESEIDEVIEIFKMFGDDRENYEVIEQKFMNEENRFDFAVDVS
;
A
#
# COMPACT_ATOMS: atom_id res chain seq x y z
N MET A 1 -6.22 -49.13 -52.01
CA MET A 1 -5.81 -48.69 -50.65
C MET A 1 -5.83 -47.16 -50.67
N GLU A 2 -6.95 -46.58 -50.36
CA GLU A 2 -7.12 -45.15 -50.30
C GLU A 2 -6.55 -44.64 -48.96
N ASN A 3 -5.51 -43.83 -49.07
CA ASN A 3 -4.94 -43.13 -47.92
C ASN A 3 -5.97 -42.11 -47.45
N ASN A 4 -6.59 -42.37 -46.30
CA ASN A 4 -7.35 -41.37 -45.53
C ASN A 4 -6.33 -40.36 -44.98
N ILE A 5 -6.03 -39.33 -45.74
CA ILE A 5 -5.29 -38.17 -45.23
C ILE A 5 -6.34 -37.27 -44.57
N TYR A 6 -6.39 -37.31 -43.25
CA TYR A 6 -7.08 -36.29 -42.47
C TYR A 6 -6.16 -35.07 -42.46
N ASP A 7 -6.54 -33.99 -43.11
CA ASP A 7 -5.91 -32.70 -42.91
C ASP A 7 -6.26 -32.18 -41.51
N VAL A 8 -5.39 -32.49 -40.58
CA VAL A 8 -5.47 -31.90 -39.27
C VAL A 8 -4.84 -30.50 -39.37
N ILE A 9 -5.66 -29.46 -39.39
CA ILE A 9 -5.19 -28.08 -39.22
C ILE A 9 -4.67 -27.94 -37.79
N ASN A 10 -3.38 -28.03 -37.60
CA ASN A 10 -2.73 -27.68 -36.35
C ASN A 10 -2.79 -26.16 -36.19
N LEU A 11 -3.82 -25.66 -35.52
CA LEU A 11 -3.82 -24.33 -34.97
C LEU A 11 -2.69 -24.28 -33.95
N LYS A 12 -1.53 -23.74 -34.35
CA LYS A 12 -0.52 -23.33 -33.36
C LYS A 12 -1.10 -22.20 -32.57
N LEU A 13 -1.67 -22.52 -31.39
CA LEU A 13 -1.89 -21.56 -30.37
C LEU A 13 -0.52 -20.93 -30.08
N GLN A 14 -0.37 -19.65 -30.38
CA GLN A 14 0.80 -18.90 -29.88
C GLN A 14 0.74 -18.98 -28.38
N ALA A 15 1.62 -19.74 -27.76
CA ALA A 15 1.78 -19.75 -26.34
C ALA A 15 2.16 -18.33 -25.93
N HIS A 16 1.32 -17.70 -25.13
CA HIS A 16 1.67 -16.43 -24.50
C HIS A 16 2.92 -16.67 -23.65
N LYS A 17 3.98 -15.90 -23.89
CA LYS A 17 5.22 -16.02 -23.11
C LYS A 17 5.20 -14.94 -22.04
N THR A 18 5.33 -15.36 -20.80
CA THR A 18 5.56 -14.44 -19.67
C THR A 18 6.85 -13.65 -19.90
N PRO A 19 6.82 -12.31 -19.83
CA PRO A 19 8.00 -11.49 -20.05
C PRO A 19 9.10 -11.79 -19.05
N VAL A 20 10.30 -12.08 -19.51
CA VAL A 20 11.48 -12.26 -18.67
C VAL A 20 12.27 -10.96 -18.61
N PHE A 21 12.54 -10.51 -17.38
CA PHE A 21 13.31 -9.29 -17.20
C PHE A 21 14.77 -9.48 -17.60
N LYS A 22 15.27 -8.54 -18.42
CA LYS A 22 16.70 -8.44 -18.80
C LYS A 22 17.03 -6.98 -19.06
N GLU A 23 18.23 -6.58 -18.64
CA GLU A 23 18.81 -5.29 -19.01
C GLU A 23 19.68 -5.46 -20.26
N GLU A 24 19.55 -4.54 -21.21
CA GLU A 24 20.38 -4.49 -22.41
C GLU A 24 20.74 -3.03 -22.71
N LYS A 25 21.99 -2.76 -23.05
CA LYS A 25 22.43 -1.42 -23.43
C LYS A 25 22.01 -1.12 -24.87
N SER A 26 21.18 -0.11 -25.07
CA SER A 26 20.92 0.47 -26.38
C SER A 26 21.99 1.52 -26.76
N LYS A 27 21.71 2.37 -27.74
CA LYS A 27 22.64 3.47 -28.11
C LYS A 27 22.73 4.52 -27.01
N GLU A 28 21.59 4.95 -26.44
CA GLU A 28 21.48 6.09 -25.57
C GLU A 28 21.01 5.76 -24.15
N TRP A 29 20.22 4.69 -23.99
CA TRP A 29 19.69 4.29 -22.69
C TRP A 29 19.84 2.78 -22.46
N ILE A 30 19.60 2.36 -21.23
CA ILE A 30 19.50 0.96 -20.87
C ILE A 30 18.05 0.51 -21.06
N ILE A 31 17.85 -0.56 -21.84
CA ILE A 31 16.54 -1.15 -22.13
C ILE A 31 15.95 -1.71 -20.84
N TYR A 32 14.73 -1.29 -20.50
CA TYR A 32 14.00 -1.81 -19.35
C TYR A 32 13.12 -2.99 -19.76
N GLY A 33 13.68 -4.19 -19.68
CA GLY A 33 13.07 -5.43 -20.20
C GLY A 33 13.40 -5.65 -21.67
N ALA A 34 14.42 -6.45 -21.94
CA ALA A 34 14.92 -6.70 -23.30
C ALA A 34 14.24 -7.88 -24.00
N ASP A 35 13.19 -8.47 -23.38
CA ASP A 35 12.43 -9.57 -23.97
C ASP A 35 11.46 -9.09 -25.06
N LYS A 36 11.80 -9.37 -26.32
CA LYS A 36 10.96 -9.02 -27.48
C LYS A 36 9.76 -9.93 -27.65
N GLU A 37 9.88 -11.18 -27.18
CA GLU A 37 8.85 -12.20 -27.39
C GLU A 37 7.70 -12.07 -26.38
N GLY A 38 7.98 -11.54 -25.17
CA GLY A 38 6.98 -11.26 -24.15
C GLY A 38 6.14 -10.01 -24.37
N GLY A 39 6.39 -9.26 -25.47
CA GLY A 39 5.55 -8.11 -25.86
C GLY A 39 5.78 -6.80 -25.10
N TYR A 40 6.68 -6.78 -24.12
CA TYR A 40 6.98 -5.60 -23.28
C TYR A 40 8.43 -5.12 -23.43
N TYR A 41 8.96 -5.20 -24.66
CA TYR A 41 10.31 -4.71 -24.94
C TYR A 41 10.48 -3.24 -24.58
N ASN A 42 11.49 -2.93 -23.77
CA ASN A 42 11.73 -1.60 -23.19
C ASN A 42 10.56 -1.04 -22.37
N ASN A 43 9.64 -1.89 -21.95
CA ASN A 43 8.44 -1.50 -21.20
C ASN A 43 8.03 -2.52 -20.13
N TYR A 44 9.01 -3.12 -19.46
CA TYR A 44 8.74 -4.04 -18.35
C TYR A 44 7.87 -3.42 -17.23
N PRO A 45 8.03 -2.12 -16.87
CA PRO A 45 7.09 -1.47 -15.96
C PRO A 45 5.64 -1.49 -16.47
N GLY A 46 5.43 -1.43 -17.78
CA GLY A 46 4.10 -1.59 -18.38
C GLY A 46 3.48 -2.98 -18.16
N TYR A 47 4.31 -4.03 -18.14
CA TYR A 47 3.87 -5.38 -17.77
C TYR A 47 3.46 -5.45 -16.30
N LEU A 48 4.24 -4.88 -15.38
CA LEU A 48 3.90 -4.84 -13.96
C LEU A 48 2.60 -4.04 -13.71
N LEU A 49 2.41 -2.93 -14.42
CA LEU A 49 1.14 -2.17 -14.41
C LEU A 49 -0.02 -2.98 -14.96
N TYR A 50 0.18 -3.76 -16.02
CA TYR A 50 -0.83 -4.66 -16.56
C TYR A 50 -1.30 -5.66 -15.50
N LEU A 51 -0.37 -6.32 -14.81
CA LEU A 51 -0.70 -7.25 -13.73
C LEU A 51 -1.46 -6.57 -12.60
N PHE A 52 -0.97 -5.41 -12.15
CA PHE A 52 -1.61 -4.61 -11.10
C PHE A 52 -3.05 -4.21 -11.45
N ASN A 53 -3.30 -3.84 -12.70
CA ASN A 53 -4.63 -3.40 -13.13
C ASN A 53 -5.59 -4.55 -13.47
N ARG A 54 -5.10 -5.76 -13.69
CA ARG A 54 -5.89 -6.89 -14.19
C ARG A 54 -6.07 -8.01 -13.17
N SER A 55 -5.11 -8.26 -12.31
CA SER A 55 -5.23 -9.24 -11.22
C SER A 55 -5.78 -8.57 -9.96
N SER A 56 -6.99 -8.94 -9.56
CA SER A 56 -7.64 -8.37 -8.38
C SER A 56 -6.90 -8.72 -7.09
N LYS A 57 -6.34 -9.92 -6.98
CA LYS A 57 -5.59 -10.37 -5.82
C LYS A 57 -4.26 -9.64 -5.70
N HIS A 58 -3.49 -9.58 -6.79
CA HIS A 58 -2.23 -8.84 -6.84
C HIS A 58 -2.42 -7.35 -6.51
N ASN A 59 -3.48 -6.74 -7.05
CA ASN A 59 -3.87 -5.36 -6.72
C ASN A 59 -4.14 -5.17 -5.22
N ALA A 60 -4.91 -6.08 -4.61
CA ALA A 60 -5.22 -6.03 -3.19
C ALA A 60 -3.95 -6.13 -2.32
N PHE A 61 -3.02 -7.02 -2.67
CA PHE A 61 -1.75 -7.16 -1.96
C PHE A 61 -0.88 -5.91 -2.07
N ILE A 62 -0.74 -5.32 -3.26
CA ILE A 62 0.04 -4.07 -3.45
C ILE A 62 -0.58 -2.92 -2.66
N ASN A 63 -1.90 -2.70 -2.81
CA ASN A 63 -2.59 -1.63 -2.09
C ASN A 63 -2.55 -1.82 -0.57
N GLY A 64 -2.64 -3.06 -0.09
CA GLY A 64 -2.46 -3.39 1.33
C GLY A 64 -1.05 -3.01 1.84
N LYS A 65 0.00 -3.39 1.12
CA LYS A 65 1.38 -2.97 1.43
C LYS A 65 1.50 -1.45 1.52
N VAL A 66 0.96 -0.73 0.53
CA VAL A 66 0.99 0.74 0.51
C VAL A 66 0.26 1.33 1.71
N LEU A 67 -0.94 0.81 2.02
CA LEU A 67 -1.72 1.26 3.16
C LEU A 67 -0.94 1.13 4.48
N TYR A 68 -0.39 -0.04 4.75
CA TYR A 68 0.33 -0.29 6.00
C TYR A 68 1.66 0.46 6.08
N ILE A 69 2.43 0.57 5.00
CA ILE A 69 3.69 1.30 5.02
C ILE A 69 3.46 2.80 5.17
N CYS A 70 2.46 3.39 4.47
CA CYS A 70 2.11 4.80 4.63
C CYS A 70 1.50 5.10 6.01
N GLY A 71 0.87 4.11 6.62
CA GLY A 71 0.24 4.21 7.92
C GLY A 71 -0.74 5.37 8.05
N ALA A 72 -0.75 6.03 9.19
CA ALA A 72 -1.58 7.21 9.45
C ALA A 72 -0.99 8.51 8.86
N GLY A 73 0.11 8.41 8.09
CA GLY A 73 0.75 9.53 7.41
C GLY A 73 2.10 9.92 8.00
N VAL A 74 2.58 11.11 7.63
CA VAL A 74 3.89 11.61 8.06
C VAL A 74 3.77 12.34 9.40
N GLY A 75 4.63 12.00 10.34
CA GLY A 75 4.85 12.72 11.59
C GLY A 75 6.27 13.26 11.66
N PHE A 76 6.57 14.06 12.69
CA PHE A 76 7.92 14.50 13.02
C PHE A 76 8.13 14.45 14.53
N ASP A 77 9.38 14.31 14.95
CA ASP A 77 9.74 14.33 16.37
C ASP A 77 9.56 15.75 16.92
N SER A 78 8.69 15.88 17.91
CA SER A 78 8.35 17.15 18.55
C SER A 78 8.76 17.24 20.02
N THR A 79 9.56 16.29 20.52
CA THR A 79 9.85 16.10 21.95
C THR A 79 10.43 17.36 22.62
N ASP A 80 11.26 18.14 21.92
CA ASP A 80 11.94 19.32 22.45
C ASP A 80 11.54 20.62 21.73
N LEU A 81 10.43 20.62 20.98
CA LEU A 81 10.00 21.76 20.18
C LEU A 81 9.05 22.70 20.93
N SER A 82 9.19 24.00 20.68
CA SER A 82 8.19 24.99 21.12
C SER A 82 6.89 24.84 20.31
N ILE A 83 5.78 25.38 20.84
CA ILE A 83 4.49 25.40 20.15
C ILE A 83 4.60 26.09 18.78
N GLU A 84 5.41 27.15 18.69
CA GLU A 84 5.65 27.89 17.46
C GLU A 84 6.42 27.04 16.42
N ASP A 85 7.46 26.31 16.85
CA ASP A 85 8.23 25.40 15.99
C ASP A 85 7.38 24.24 15.48
N ILE A 86 6.49 23.70 16.32
CA ILE A 86 5.52 22.66 15.93
C ILE A 86 4.56 23.20 14.87
N ALA A 87 4.08 24.45 15.02
CA ALA A 87 3.20 25.05 14.02
C ALA A 87 3.92 25.25 12.68
N ILE A 88 5.18 25.74 12.71
CA ILE A 88 6.02 25.89 11.51
C ILE A 88 6.29 24.55 10.83
N ALA A 89 6.62 23.52 11.60
CA ALA A 89 6.86 22.17 11.08
C ALA A 89 5.60 21.59 10.42
N ASN A 90 4.44 21.74 11.04
CA ASN A 90 3.17 21.30 10.46
C ASN A 90 2.83 22.06 9.17
N ASP A 91 3.03 23.37 9.12
CA ASP A 91 2.82 24.17 7.90
C ASP A 91 3.75 23.68 6.79
N PHE A 92 5.02 23.43 7.09
CA PHE A 92 5.98 22.90 6.14
C PHE A 92 5.56 21.53 5.55
N LEU A 93 5.10 20.58 6.39
CA LEU A 93 4.71 19.25 5.95
C LEU A 93 3.40 19.24 5.15
N ASN A 94 2.49 20.17 5.46
CA ASN A 94 1.20 20.30 4.78
C ASN A 94 1.23 21.25 3.58
N LYS A 95 2.39 21.89 3.32
CA LYS A 95 2.55 22.78 2.19
C LYS A 95 2.48 22.00 0.88
N GLU A 96 1.56 22.41 0.01
CA GLU A 96 1.42 21.84 -1.32
C GLU A 96 2.55 22.31 -2.25
N ASN A 97 2.97 21.40 -3.12
CA ASN A 97 3.87 21.70 -4.22
C ASN A 97 3.11 22.23 -5.46
N THR A 98 3.81 22.47 -6.56
CA THR A 98 3.21 22.93 -7.83
C THR A 98 2.16 21.96 -8.40
N ASN A 99 2.21 20.69 -8.04
CA ASN A 99 1.23 19.68 -8.44
C ASN A 99 0.08 19.50 -7.42
N PHE A 100 -0.02 20.38 -6.42
CA PHE A 100 -0.97 20.30 -5.32
C PHE A 100 -0.81 19.05 -4.44
N ASP A 101 0.40 18.48 -4.38
CA ASP A 101 0.74 17.36 -3.52
C ASP A 101 1.38 17.87 -2.22
N THR A 102 0.89 17.40 -1.10
CA THR A 102 1.56 17.52 0.21
C THR A 102 2.69 16.50 0.32
N LEU A 103 3.56 16.63 1.32
CA LEU A 103 4.60 15.62 1.57
C LEU A 103 4.00 14.22 1.77
N LYS A 104 2.86 14.11 2.43
CA LYS A 104 2.13 12.85 2.61
C LYS A 104 1.73 12.23 1.27
N ASP A 105 1.27 13.04 0.31
CA ASP A 105 0.86 12.56 -1.01
C ASP A 105 2.06 12.08 -1.82
N ILE A 106 3.17 12.83 -1.77
CA ILE A 106 4.43 12.43 -2.42
C ILE A 106 4.93 11.10 -1.86
N VAL A 107 4.97 10.96 -0.53
CA VAL A 107 5.39 9.72 0.13
C VAL A 107 4.50 8.55 -0.31
N LYS A 108 3.18 8.72 -0.32
CA LYS A 108 2.25 7.67 -0.76
C LYS A 108 2.50 7.23 -2.19
N LYS A 109 2.75 8.16 -3.11
CA LYS A 109 3.10 7.87 -4.51
C LYS A 109 4.43 7.11 -4.60
N CYS A 110 5.44 7.52 -3.83
CA CYS A 110 6.73 6.84 -3.77
C CYS A 110 6.63 5.42 -3.21
N VAL A 111 5.82 5.21 -2.16
CA VAL A 111 5.57 3.88 -1.60
C VAL A 111 4.89 2.98 -2.62
N LEU A 112 3.90 3.50 -3.37
CA LEU A 112 3.24 2.73 -4.43
C LEU A 112 4.25 2.31 -5.52
N ASP A 113 5.04 3.25 -6.02
CA ASP A 113 6.06 2.96 -7.04
C ASP A 113 7.10 1.96 -6.51
N LYS A 114 7.57 2.12 -5.27
CA LYS A 114 8.51 1.19 -4.65
C LYS A 114 7.95 -0.23 -4.56
N LYS A 115 6.69 -0.38 -4.18
CA LYS A 115 6.05 -1.70 -4.05
C LYS A 115 5.65 -2.29 -5.39
N LEU A 116 5.41 -1.46 -6.41
CA LEU A 116 5.03 -1.93 -7.74
C LEU A 116 6.24 -2.21 -8.64
N PHE A 117 7.32 -1.42 -8.54
CA PHE A 117 8.47 -1.47 -9.43
C PHE A 117 9.81 -1.82 -8.74
N GLY A 118 9.86 -1.76 -7.41
CA GLY A 118 11.08 -1.95 -6.63
C GLY A 118 11.88 -0.66 -6.39
N GLY A 119 11.33 0.50 -6.74
CA GLY A 119 11.98 1.80 -6.55
C GLY A 119 11.06 2.96 -6.90
N TYR A 120 11.53 4.18 -6.68
CA TYR A 120 10.79 5.39 -7.05
C TYR A 120 11.73 6.51 -7.48
N TYR A 121 11.16 7.48 -8.17
CA TYR A 121 11.82 8.68 -8.62
C TYR A 121 11.16 9.92 -8.02
N LEU A 122 12.01 10.87 -7.56
CA LEU A 122 11.59 12.21 -7.20
C LEU A 122 12.27 13.21 -8.13
N GLU A 123 11.50 14.14 -8.62
CA GLU A 123 12.04 15.30 -9.32
C GLU A 123 12.38 16.38 -8.30
N VAL A 124 13.60 16.85 -8.36
CA VAL A 124 14.15 17.95 -7.56
C VAL A 124 14.33 19.14 -8.47
N ILE A 125 13.55 20.19 -8.24
CA ILE A 125 13.61 21.43 -9.03
C ILE A 125 14.26 22.51 -8.19
N TRP A 126 15.52 22.84 -8.49
CA TRP A 126 16.26 23.86 -7.79
C TRP A 126 15.77 25.27 -8.13
N ASN A 127 15.74 26.15 -7.14
CA ASN A 127 15.54 27.57 -7.37
C ASN A 127 16.78 28.19 -8.05
N LYS A 128 16.64 29.38 -8.59
CA LYS A 128 17.75 30.09 -9.31
C LYS A 128 18.97 30.36 -8.42
N ALA A 129 18.78 30.45 -7.11
CA ALA A 129 19.85 30.70 -6.15
C ALA A 129 20.60 29.42 -5.73
N GLY A 130 20.08 28.23 -6.06
CA GLY A 130 20.67 26.95 -5.68
C GLY A 130 20.62 26.63 -4.18
N ASN A 131 19.82 27.35 -3.40
CA ASN A 131 19.76 27.18 -1.94
C ASN A 131 18.47 26.53 -1.44
N ASN A 132 17.52 26.27 -2.33
CA ASN A 132 16.28 25.56 -2.03
C ASN A 132 15.75 24.88 -3.29
N PHE A 133 14.90 23.87 -3.12
CA PHE A 133 14.30 23.13 -4.21
C PHE A 133 12.86 22.71 -3.89
N GLU A 134 12.12 22.40 -4.92
CA GLU A 134 10.82 21.77 -4.86
C GLU A 134 10.97 20.26 -5.07
N LEU A 135 10.16 19.46 -4.37
CA LEU A 135 10.07 18.01 -4.55
C LEU A 135 8.76 17.65 -5.23
N LEU A 136 8.86 16.90 -6.31
CA LEU A 136 7.72 16.36 -7.05
C LEU A 136 7.90 14.85 -7.21
N HIS A 137 6.82 14.11 -7.13
CA HIS A 137 6.86 12.70 -7.52
C HIS A 137 6.98 12.59 -9.04
N PHE A 138 7.87 11.72 -9.52
CA PHE A 138 8.03 11.47 -10.94
C PHE A 138 7.54 10.08 -11.32
N PRO A 139 6.60 9.93 -12.30
CA PRO A 139 6.05 8.63 -12.68
C PRO A 139 7.12 7.64 -13.13
N TYR A 140 7.18 6.49 -12.46
CA TYR A 140 8.26 5.52 -12.60
C TYR A 140 8.43 5.00 -14.03
N ASN A 141 7.33 4.75 -14.75
CA ASN A 141 7.34 4.19 -16.09
C ASN A 141 7.94 5.12 -17.16
N ASN A 142 8.07 6.42 -16.87
CA ASN A 142 8.41 7.44 -17.86
C ASN A 142 9.92 7.67 -18.02
N LEU A 143 10.77 7.07 -17.18
CA LEU A 143 12.20 7.24 -17.20
C LEU A 143 12.95 6.00 -17.70
N ARG A 144 14.05 6.23 -18.43
CA ARG A 144 15.05 5.19 -18.75
C ARG A 144 16.43 5.69 -18.38
N LYS A 145 17.22 4.85 -17.71
CA LYS A 145 18.59 5.20 -17.31
C LYS A 145 19.43 5.46 -18.55
N ALA A 146 20.11 6.60 -18.60
CA ALA A 146 21.06 6.90 -19.65
C ALA A 146 22.24 5.90 -19.60
N LYS A 147 22.73 5.49 -20.77
CA LYS A 147 23.77 4.46 -20.90
C LYS A 147 25.13 4.94 -20.39
N ASP A 148 25.56 6.12 -20.85
CA ASP A 148 26.92 6.63 -20.66
C ASP A 148 26.96 7.96 -19.86
N ALA A 149 25.83 8.34 -19.26
CA ALA A 149 25.70 9.58 -18.49
C ALA A 149 24.97 9.34 -17.16
N ASP A 150 25.28 10.17 -16.18
CA ASP A 150 24.60 10.16 -14.88
C ASP A 150 23.27 10.90 -14.95
N GLY A 151 22.24 10.19 -15.43
CA GLY A 151 20.90 10.75 -15.59
C GLY A 151 19.92 9.78 -16.23
N TYR A 152 18.82 10.35 -16.65
CA TYR A 152 17.69 9.61 -17.20
C TYR A 152 17.12 10.32 -18.43
N TRP A 153 16.67 9.52 -19.37
CA TRP A 153 15.86 9.96 -20.50
C TRP A 153 14.38 9.87 -20.13
N TYR A 154 13.66 10.95 -20.36
CA TYR A 154 12.21 11.02 -20.14
C TYR A 154 11.46 10.86 -21.45
N SER A 155 10.39 10.05 -21.40
CA SER A 155 9.35 9.97 -22.45
C SER A 155 8.00 9.69 -21.82
N LYS A 156 6.95 10.28 -22.37
CA LYS A 156 5.56 9.95 -21.98
C LYS A 156 5.14 8.55 -22.43
N ASP A 157 5.73 8.05 -23.51
CA ASP A 157 5.35 6.77 -24.12
C ASP A 157 6.56 6.07 -24.73
N TRP A 158 7.12 5.14 -23.98
CA TRP A 158 8.28 4.36 -24.41
C TRP A 158 7.96 3.31 -25.47
N SER A 159 6.70 2.95 -25.70
CA SER A 159 6.30 2.01 -26.76
C SER A 159 6.53 2.59 -28.16
N LYS A 160 6.54 3.92 -28.29
CA LYS A 160 6.74 4.63 -29.55
C LYS A 160 8.19 5.02 -29.81
N GLN A 161 9.07 4.84 -28.81
CA GLN A 161 10.44 5.30 -28.93
C GLN A 161 11.29 4.38 -29.78
N LYS A 162 11.81 4.91 -30.88
CA LYS A 162 12.85 4.29 -31.67
C LYS A 162 14.20 4.52 -31.01
N GLN A 163 15.23 3.83 -31.45
CA GLN A 163 16.54 3.73 -30.76
C GLN A 163 17.39 5.03 -30.75
N SER A 164 16.89 6.17 -31.22
CA SER A 164 17.64 7.43 -31.28
C SER A 164 16.83 8.61 -30.70
N PRO A 165 17.43 9.44 -29.81
CA PRO A 165 16.80 10.63 -29.26
C PRO A 165 16.54 11.72 -30.32
N GLU A 166 17.32 11.74 -31.39
CA GLU A 166 17.22 12.76 -32.46
C GLU A 166 15.89 12.67 -33.25
N GLU A 167 15.22 11.51 -33.19
CA GLU A 167 13.95 11.26 -33.88
C GLU A 167 12.72 11.41 -32.96
N THR A 168 12.92 11.80 -31.69
CA THR A 168 11.88 11.71 -30.67
C THR A 168 11.98 12.86 -29.67
N ASP A 169 10.84 13.31 -29.14
CA ASP A 169 10.73 14.32 -28.07
C ASP A 169 11.23 13.75 -26.73
N LEU A 170 12.51 13.35 -26.65
CA LEU A 170 13.14 12.86 -25.43
C LEU A 170 13.84 14.02 -24.70
N GLU A 171 13.63 14.09 -23.42
CA GLU A 171 14.29 15.04 -22.53
C GLU A 171 15.29 14.30 -21.63
N TYR A 172 16.52 14.79 -21.58
CA TYR A 172 17.53 14.29 -20.64
C TYR A 172 17.44 15.06 -19.32
N ILE A 173 17.33 14.33 -18.21
CA ILE A 173 17.29 14.89 -16.87
C ILE A 173 18.46 14.29 -16.08
N PRO A 174 19.39 15.11 -15.55
CA PRO A 174 20.54 14.64 -14.79
C PRO A 174 20.13 14.01 -13.45
N LEU A 175 21.01 13.15 -12.94
CA LEU A 175 20.89 12.59 -11.60
C LEU A 175 21.04 13.70 -10.55
N PHE A 176 20.35 13.55 -9.43
CA PHE A 176 20.42 14.46 -8.30
C PHE A 176 21.86 14.60 -7.77
N ASP A 177 22.37 15.82 -7.74
CA ASP A 177 23.68 16.18 -7.24
C ASP A 177 23.55 17.47 -6.40
N PRO A 178 23.62 17.38 -5.06
CA PRO A 178 23.50 18.53 -4.19
C PRO A 178 24.69 19.50 -4.29
N GLU A 179 25.83 19.06 -4.86
CA GLU A 179 26.98 19.94 -5.11
C GLU A 179 26.80 20.80 -6.39
N LYS A 180 25.84 20.40 -7.24
CA LYS A 180 25.49 21.14 -8.46
C LYS A 180 24.01 21.51 -8.45
N PRO A 181 23.58 22.44 -7.58
CA PRO A 181 22.18 22.73 -7.32
C PRO A 181 21.56 23.60 -8.42
N THR A 182 21.31 23.03 -9.59
CA THR A 182 20.77 23.76 -10.75
C THR A 182 19.71 22.97 -11.49
N GLY A 183 18.65 23.65 -11.95
CA GLY A 183 17.65 23.11 -12.86
C GLY A 183 16.84 21.97 -12.27
N ARG A 184 16.48 21.02 -13.14
CA ARG A 184 15.73 19.79 -12.81
C ARG A 184 16.71 18.63 -12.66
N GLN A 185 16.52 17.83 -11.64
CA GLN A 185 17.34 16.65 -11.36
C GLN A 185 16.45 15.52 -10.88
N ILE A 186 16.86 14.26 -11.05
CA ILE A 186 16.13 13.09 -10.58
C ILE A 186 16.85 12.46 -9.39
N PHE A 187 16.20 12.46 -8.24
CA PHE A 187 16.59 11.63 -7.11
C PHE A 187 16.00 10.22 -7.30
N VAL A 188 16.82 9.20 -7.03
CA VAL A 188 16.50 7.79 -7.26
C VAL A 188 16.63 7.00 -5.97
N SER A 189 15.58 6.30 -5.61
CA SER A 189 15.62 5.24 -4.60
C SER A 189 15.27 3.91 -5.27
N LYS A 190 16.12 2.90 -5.10
CA LYS A 190 15.90 1.58 -5.69
C LYS A 190 16.36 0.47 -4.76
N GLU A 191 15.66 -0.64 -4.76
CA GLU A 191 16.07 -1.84 -4.06
C GLU A 191 17.31 -2.45 -4.73
N TYR A 192 18.25 -2.92 -3.91
CA TYR A 192 19.48 -3.56 -4.41
C TYR A 192 19.16 -4.96 -4.96
N ARG A 193 19.69 -5.22 -6.14
CA ARG A 193 19.70 -6.55 -6.74
C ARG A 193 21.12 -6.86 -7.24
N PRO A 194 21.67 -8.04 -6.92
CA PRO A 194 23.05 -8.39 -7.31
C PRO A 194 23.22 -8.66 -8.81
N ASP A 195 22.12 -8.93 -9.52
CA ASP A 195 22.07 -9.27 -10.93
C ASP A 195 21.71 -8.10 -11.85
N LEU A 196 21.44 -6.90 -11.28
CA LEU A 196 20.95 -5.74 -12.04
C LEU A 196 21.71 -4.47 -11.65
N ASP A 197 22.04 -3.65 -12.66
CA ASP A 197 22.77 -2.40 -12.47
C ASP A 197 21.87 -1.16 -12.53
N ALA A 198 20.97 -1.10 -13.51
CA ALA A 198 20.19 0.10 -13.82
C ALA A 198 18.85 0.13 -13.10
N TYR A 199 18.11 -0.96 -13.16
CA TYR A 199 16.73 -1.01 -12.70
C TYR A 199 16.55 -1.98 -11.54
N PRO A 200 15.68 -1.67 -10.56
CA PRO A 200 15.25 -2.64 -9.57
C PRO A 200 14.19 -3.59 -10.13
N LEU A 201 13.90 -4.62 -9.37
CA LEU A 201 12.69 -5.42 -9.51
C LEU A 201 11.96 -5.43 -8.17
N PRO A 202 10.62 -5.49 -8.19
CA PRO A 202 9.84 -5.54 -6.96
C PRO A 202 10.08 -6.85 -6.20
N ASP A 203 9.83 -6.84 -4.91
CA ASP A 203 10.01 -7.98 -4.00
C ASP A 203 9.16 -9.20 -4.41
N TYR A 204 7.99 -8.97 -5.02
CA TYR A 204 7.06 -10.01 -5.47
C TYR A 204 7.36 -10.59 -6.85
N VAL A 205 8.42 -10.18 -7.53
CA VAL A 205 8.65 -10.55 -8.94
C VAL A 205 8.66 -12.06 -9.18
N ALA A 206 9.09 -12.86 -8.20
CA ALA A 206 9.07 -14.32 -8.30
C ALA A 206 7.65 -14.90 -8.42
N SER A 207 6.64 -14.23 -7.86
CA SER A 207 5.23 -14.63 -7.93
C SER A 207 4.44 -13.90 -9.02
N ALA A 208 5.07 -13.04 -9.83
CA ALA A 208 4.40 -12.31 -10.91
C ALA A 208 3.67 -13.23 -11.90
N VAL A 209 4.21 -14.43 -12.14
CA VAL A 209 3.56 -15.45 -12.98
C VAL A 209 2.18 -15.87 -12.44
N TYR A 210 2.00 -15.90 -11.12
CA TYR A 210 0.71 -16.24 -10.51
C TYR A 210 -0.30 -15.09 -10.62
N ALA A 211 0.16 -13.85 -10.66
CA ALA A 211 -0.70 -12.72 -11.00
C ALA A 211 -1.19 -12.82 -12.45
N GLU A 212 -0.34 -13.29 -13.38
CA GLU A 212 -0.73 -13.55 -14.77
C GLU A 212 -1.72 -14.72 -14.87
N VAL A 213 -1.50 -15.81 -14.10
CA VAL A 213 -2.46 -16.92 -14.02
C VAL A 213 -3.82 -16.44 -13.47
N ASP A 214 -3.86 -15.53 -12.51
CA ASP A 214 -5.12 -14.94 -12.00
C ASP A 214 -5.86 -14.16 -13.10
N VAL A 215 -5.12 -13.40 -13.92
CA VAL A 215 -5.70 -12.70 -15.07
C VAL A 215 -6.29 -13.69 -16.09
N GLU A 216 -5.52 -14.73 -16.47
CA GLU A 216 -5.99 -15.72 -17.42
C GLU A 216 -7.14 -16.57 -16.91
N LEU A 217 -7.15 -16.91 -15.63
CA LEU A 217 -8.28 -17.58 -14.97
C LEU A 217 -9.56 -16.72 -15.03
N SER A 218 -9.43 -15.42 -14.82
CA SER A 218 -10.55 -14.48 -14.93
C SER A 218 -11.04 -14.36 -16.39
N ASN A 219 -10.11 -14.28 -17.36
CA ASN A 219 -10.42 -14.26 -18.78
C ASN A 219 -11.12 -15.56 -19.22
N TYR A 220 -10.63 -16.71 -18.78
CA TYR A 220 -11.24 -18.00 -19.06
C TYR A 220 -12.70 -18.06 -18.56
N ARG A 221 -12.94 -17.68 -17.29
CA ARG A 221 -14.29 -17.65 -16.71
C ARG A 221 -15.21 -16.69 -17.45
N LEU A 222 -14.73 -15.51 -17.80
CA LEU A 222 -15.49 -14.53 -18.57
C LEU A 222 -15.86 -15.07 -19.95
N ASN A 223 -14.91 -15.71 -20.65
CA ASN A 223 -15.14 -16.30 -21.97
C ASN A 223 -16.10 -17.50 -21.87
N ALA A 224 -15.99 -18.34 -20.85
CA ALA A 224 -16.94 -19.42 -20.59
C ALA A 224 -18.38 -18.91 -20.43
N ILE A 225 -18.58 -17.81 -19.67
CA ILE A 225 -19.89 -17.17 -19.49
C ILE A 225 -20.38 -16.60 -20.83
N LYS A 226 -19.53 -15.88 -21.57
CA LYS A 226 -19.89 -15.28 -22.87
C LYS A 226 -20.27 -16.33 -23.91
N SER A 227 -19.64 -17.51 -23.89
CA SER A 227 -19.97 -18.64 -24.76
C SER A 227 -21.13 -19.50 -24.23
N ALA A 228 -21.82 -19.07 -23.17
CA ALA A 228 -22.88 -19.83 -22.51
C ALA A 228 -22.47 -21.26 -22.15
N PHE A 229 -21.21 -21.45 -21.71
CA PHE A 229 -20.60 -22.76 -21.38
C PHE A 229 -20.64 -23.77 -22.52
N ASN A 230 -20.85 -23.34 -23.78
CA ASN A 230 -20.81 -24.24 -24.92
C ASN A 230 -19.35 -24.67 -25.19
N ALA A 231 -19.06 -25.93 -24.92
CA ALA A 231 -17.91 -26.61 -25.51
C ALA A 231 -18.09 -26.55 -27.03
N GLY A 232 -17.04 -26.19 -27.74
CA GLY A 232 -17.04 -25.84 -29.16
C GLY A 232 -18.07 -26.57 -30.06
N THR A 233 -18.62 -25.84 -31.00
CA THR A 233 -19.57 -26.40 -31.94
C THR A 233 -18.80 -26.98 -33.13
N ILE A 234 -19.04 -28.25 -33.46
CA ILE A 234 -18.54 -28.83 -34.70
C ILE A 234 -19.60 -28.66 -35.79
N LEU A 235 -19.25 -27.94 -36.83
CA LEU A 235 -20.06 -27.79 -38.02
C LEU A 235 -19.53 -28.72 -39.11
N ASN A 236 -20.28 -29.78 -39.41
CA ASN A 236 -19.90 -30.71 -40.46
C ASN A 236 -20.77 -30.49 -41.71
N PHE A 237 -20.11 -30.25 -42.85
CA PHE A 237 -20.75 -30.19 -44.16
C PHE A 237 -20.70 -31.55 -44.78
N SER A 238 -21.85 -32.17 -45.05
CA SER A 238 -21.98 -33.52 -45.62
C SER A 238 -22.32 -33.55 -47.11
N ASN A 239 -22.10 -32.47 -47.84
CA ASN A 239 -22.45 -32.32 -49.26
C ASN A 239 -21.32 -32.65 -50.24
N GLY A 240 -20.34 -33.40 -49.80
CA GLY A 240 -19.14 -33.70 -50.55
C GLY A 240 -17.93 -32.86 -50.14
N ARG A 241 -16.77 -33.10 -50.74
CA ARG A 241 -15.56 -32.31 -50.46
C ARG A 241 -15.56 -31.07 -51.35
N PRO A 242 -15.58 -29.87 -50.77
CA PRO A 242 -15.45 -28.64 -51.55
C PRO A 242 -14.05 -28.51 -52.14
N THR A 243 -13.92 -27.73 -53.20
CA THR A 243 -12.63 -27.29 -53.73
C THR A 243 -11.89 -26.41 -52.70
N GLU A 244 -10.59 -26.23 -52.86
CA GLU A 244 -9.84 -25.35 -51.93
C GLU A 244 -10.35 -23.92 -51.95
N GLU A 245 -10.77 -23.40 -53.09
CA GLU A 245 -11.37 -22.06 -53.21
C GLU A 245 -12.71 -21.95 -52.48
N GLU A 246 -13.55 -22.97 -52.53
CA GLU A 246 -14.84 -23.02 -51.80
C GLU A 246 -14.60 -23.15 -50.27
N LYS A 247 -13.55 -23.87 -49.83
CA LYS A 247 -13.15 -23.94 -48.41
C LYS A 247 -12.75 -22.59 -47.90
N GLU A 248 -11.90 -21.85 -48.62
CA GLU A 248 -11.45 -20.51 -48.24
C GLU A 248 -12.64 -19.55 -48.18
N GLU A 249 -13.58 -19.63 -49.11
CA GLU A 249 -14.80 -18.79 -49.10
C GLU A 249 -15.70 -19.11 -47.90
N ILE A 250 -15.91 -20.39 -47.60
CA ILE A 250 -16.70 -20.84 -46.44
C ILE A 250 -16.01 -20.39 -45.13
N GLU A 251 -14.69 -20.57 -45.03
CA GLU A 251 -13.94 -20.13 -43.85
C GLU A 251 -14.00 -18.62 -43.68
N ALA A 252 -13.85 -17.85 -44.77
CA ALA A 252 -13.96 -16.39 -44.71
C ALA A 252 -15.35 -15.91 -44.24
N ARG A 253 -16.39 -16.48 -44.83
CA ARG A 253 -17.80 -16.13 -44.43
C ARG A 253 -18.15 -16.56 -43.01
N LEU A 254 -17.62 -17.69 -42.55
CA LEU A 254 -17.81 -18.15 -41.18
C LEU A 254 -17.00 -17.31 -40.19
N LYS A 255 -15.77 -16.98 -40.54
CA LYS A 255 -14.98 -16.01 -39.78
C LYS A 255 -15.71 -14.68 -39.67
N GLU A 256 -16.24 -14.12 -40.75
CA GLU A 256 -16.99 -12.87 -40.74
C GLU A 256 -18.25 -12.92 -39.85
N LYS A 257 -19.01 -14.02 -39.86
CA LYS A 257 -20.23 -14.17 -39.09
C LYS A 257 -20.06 -14.56 -37.63
N PHE A 258 -18.98 -15.31 -37.31
CA PHE A 258 -18.77 -15.92 -36.02
C PHE A 258 -17.53 -15.38 -35.28
N THR A 259 -16.69 -14.58 -35.92
CA THR A 259 -15.59 -13.85 -35.27
C THR A 259 -15.95 -12.40 -35.02
N GLY A 260 -16.87 -12.16 -34.10
CA GLY A 260 -16.70 -11.01 -33.21
C GLY A 260 -15.56 -11.37 -32.26
N THR A 261 -14.78 -10.40 -31.83
CA THR A 261 -13.55 -10.53 -31.02
C THR A 261 -13.63 -11.50 -29.83
N ASP A 262 -14.80 -11.97 -29.45
CA ASP A 262 -15.09 -12.77 -28.26
C ASP A 262 -15.51 -14.23 -28.53
N ARG A 263 -15.61 -14.69 -29.78
CA ARG A 263 -16.20 -16.02 -30.11
C ARG A 263 -15.29 -16.95 -30.93
N ALA A 264 -14.04 -16.60 -31.14
CA ALA A 264 -13.12 -17.26 -32.08
C ALA A 264 -12.68 -18.69 -31.71
N ASN A 265 -13.02 -19.23 -30.56
CA ASN A 265 -12.42 -20.46 -30.04
C ASN A 265 -13.31 -21.70 -30.04
N SER A 266 -14.48 -21.68 -30.66
CA SER A 266 -15.45 -22.79 -30.49
C SER A 266 -16.06 -23.35 -31.74
N LEU A 267 -15.54 -23.03 -32.93
CA LEU A 267 -16.07 -23.61 -34.18
C LEU A 267 -15.04 -24.48 -34.86
N LEU A 268 -15.26 -25.78 -34.87
CA LEU A 268 -14.51 -26.74 -35.68
C LEU A 268 -15.30 -27.04 -36.96
N ILE A 269 -14.72 -26.76 -38.10
CA ILE A 269 -15.36 -27.02 -39.40
C ILE A 269 -14.78 -28.32 -39.97
N THR A 270 -15.67 -29.22 -40.37
CA THR A 270 -15.30 -30.48 -41.01
C THR A 270 -16.11 -30.69 -42.28
N PHE A 271 -15.50 -31.33 -43.26
CA PHE A 271 -16.15 -31.70 -44.53
C PHE A 271 -16.12 -33.20 -44.68
N SER A 272 -17.25 -33.83 -44.95
CA SER A 272 -17.38 -35.25 -45.15
C SER A 272 -18.10 -35.57 -46.48
N GLY A 273 -17.79 -36.71 -47.05
CA GLY A 273 -18.37 -37.11 -48.33
C GLY A 273 -19.85 -37.52 -48.25
N ASN A 274 -20.30 -37.94 -47.09
CA ASN A 274 -21.68 -38.32 -46.79
C ASN A 274 -21.94 -38.22 -45.27
N LYS A 275 -23.19 -38.42 -44.85
CA LYS A 275 -23.59 -38.35 -43.43
C LYS A 275 -22.94 -39.42 -42.56
N ASP A 276 -22.65 -40.62 -43.14
CA ASP A 276 -22.11 -41.75 -42.40
C ASP A 276 -20.61 -41.64 -42.16
N SER A 277 -19.92 -40.73 -42.89
CA SER A 277 -18.52 -40.37 -42.72
C SER A 277 -18.31 -39.07 -41.92
N ALA A 278 -19.36 -38.57 -41.29
CA ALA A 278 -19.25 -37.44 -40.40
C ALA A 278 -18.41 -37.80 -39.17
N PRO A 279 -17.53 -36.92 -38.69
CA PRO A 279 -16.77 -37.18 -37.47
C PRO A 279 -17.69 -37.36 -36.29
N THR A 280 -17.46 -38.43 -35.53
CA THR A 280 -18.17 -38.62 -34.24
C THR A 280 -17.57 -37.65 -33.23
N ILE A 281 -18.45 -36.90 -32.54
CA ILE A 281 -18.05 -35.96 -31.52
C ILE A 281 -17.96 -36.75 -30.20
N GLU A 282 -16.76 -37.06 -29.77
CA GLU A 282 -16.52 -37.39 -28.37
C GLU A 282 -16.32 -36.08 -27.62
N HIS A 283 -17.24 -35.75 -26.73
CA HIS A 283 -17.06 -34.66 -25.79
C HIS A 283 -15.97 -35.06 -24.79
N LEU A 284 -14.74 -34.66 -25.07
CA LEU A 284 -13.69 -34.64 -24.04
C LEU A 284 -14.04 -33.53 -23.03
N THR A 285 -15.10 -33.74 -22.28
CA THR A 285 -15.37 -32.87 -21.14
C THR A 285 -14.41 -33.30 -20.04
N PRO A 286 -13.42 -32.47 -19.68
CA PRO A 286 -12.58 -32.80 -18.53
C PRO A 286 -13.49 -33.01 -17.32
N GLN A 287 -13.41 -34.18 -16.70
CA GLN A 287 -14.17 -34.45 -15.49
C GLN A 287 -13.66 -33.48 -14.41
N ASN A 288 -14.57 -32.79 -13.71
CA ASN A 288 -14.27 -31.89 -12.59
C ASN A 288 -13.53 -30.57 -12.93
N VAL A 289 -13.81 -29.92 -14.06
CA VAL A 289 -13.21 -28.61 -14.41
C VAL A 289 -13.40 -27.58 -13.28
N ASP A 290 -14.58 -27.52 -12.69
CA ASP A 290 -14.89 -26.57 -11.62
C ASP A 290 -14.04 -26.81 -10.36
N ALA A 291 -13.79 -28.07 -10.01
CA ALA A 291 -12.93 -28.41 -8.87
C ALA A 291 -11.47 -28.03 -9.14
N GLN A 292 -10.97 -28.32 -10.36
CA GLN A 292 -9.61 -27.95 -10.78
C GLN A 292 -9.43 -26.43 -10.82
N LEU A 293 -10.41 -25.67 -11.32
CA LEU A 293 -10.35 -24.21 -11.34
C LEU A 293 -10.42 -23.61 -9.92
N THR A 294 -11.10 -24.26 -8.99
CA THR A 294 -11.14 -23.84 -7.59
C THR A 294 -9.81 -24.10 -6.92
N GLU A 295 -9.22 -25.28 -7.09
CA GLU A 295 -7.91 -25.63 -6.57
C GLU A 295 -6.81 -24.72 -7.12
N LEU A 296 -6.82 -24.44 -8.44
CA LEU A 296 -5.91 -23.50 -9.05
C LEU A 296 -6.06 -22.08 -8.49
N ASN A 297 -7.29 -21.62 -8.26
CA ASN A 297 -7.55 -20.33 -7.63
C ASN A 297 -6.96 -20.23 -6.22
N ASP A 298 -7.11 -21.28 -5.42
CA ASP A 298 -6.57 -21.33 -4.06
C ASP A 298 -5.04 -21.38 -4.07
N GLN A 299 -4.44 -22.14 -5.00
CA GLN A 299 -3.00 -22.14 -5.22
C GLN A 299 -2.48 -20.76 -5.59
N VAL A 300 -3.13 -20.07 -6.52
CA VAL A 300 -2.76 -18.69 -6.91
C VAL A 300 -2.77 -17.75 -5.71
N ILE A 301 -3.76 -17.86 -4.83
CA ILE A 301 -3.81 -17.04 -3.61
C ILE A 301 -2.59 -17.33 -2.72
N GLN A 302 -2.29 -18.61 -2.46
CA GLN A 302 -1.17 -19.00 -1.60
C GLN A 302 0.19 -18.52 -2.15
N GLU A 303 0.43 -18.70 -3.44
CA GLU A 303 1.68 -18.28 -4.08
C GLU A 303 1.83 -16.75 -4.11
N LEU A 304 0.73 -16.02 -4.29
CA LEU A 304 0.75 -14.57 -4.19
C LEU A 304 0.98 -14.09 -2.75
N ILE A 305 0.41 -14.75 -1.73
CA ILE A 305 0.65 -14.47 -0.30
C ILE A 305 2.16 -14.58 -0.01
N ILE A 306 2.77 -15.70 -0.42
CA ILE A 306 4.20 -15.96 -0.23
C ILE A 306 5.04 -14.89 -0.94
N GLY A 307 4.77 -14.64 -2.21
CA GLY A 307 5.51 -13.66 -3.00
C GLY A 307 5.35 -12.23 -2.53
N HIS A 308 4.23 -11.89 -1.93
CA HIS A 308 3.97 -10.58 -1.34
C HIS A 308 4.43 -10.43 0.12
N HIS A 309 4.96 -11.48 0.73
CA HIS A 309 5.42 -11.49 2.13
C HIS A 309 4.33 -11.09 3.14
N ILE A 310 3.08 -11.46 2.88
CA ILE A 310 1.96 -11.14 3.75
C ILE A 310 1.66 -12.37 4.63
N PRO A 311 1.77 -12.28 5.95
CA PRO A 311 1.62 -13.45 6.82
C PRO A 311 0.17 -13.94 6.91
N ASN A 312 -0.80 -13.08 6.69
CA ASN A 312 -2.22 -13.43 6.73
C ASN A 312 -3.00 -12.62 5.68
N PRO A 313 -3.69 -13.29 4.74
CA PRO A 313 -4.43 -12.65 3.66
C PRO A 313 -5.60 -11.78 4.16
N MET A 314 -6.11 -12.02 5.36
CA MET A 314 -7.17 -11.20 5.96
C MET A 314 -6.72 -9.75 6.21
N LEU A 315 -5.43 -9.50 6.39
CA LEU A 315 -4.87 -8.15 6.51
C LEU A 315 -5.15 -7.28 5.27
N VAL A 316 -5.34 -7.91 4.11
CA VAL A 316 -5.68 -7.22 2.85
C VAL A 316 -7.10 -7.52 2.36
N GLY A 317 -7.96 -8.05 3.25
CA GLY A 317 -9.37 -8.31 2.97
C GLY A 317 -9.64 -9.57 2.16
N ILE A 318 -8.67 -10.46 1.98
CA ILE A 318 -8.84 -11.74 1.28
C ILE A 318 -9.17 -12.82 2.31
N LYS A 319 -10.30 -13.52 2.11
CA LYS A 319 -10.68 -14.68 2.93
C LYS A 319 -10.24 -15.97 2.25
N THR A 320 -9.57 -16.84 2.99
CA THR A 320 -9.23 -18.19 2.57
C THR A 320 -10.19 -19.20 3.18
N ALA A 321 -10.49 -20.27 2.42
CA ALA A 321 -11.42 -21.30 2.88
C ALA A 321 -10.82 -22.04 4.10
N GLY A 322 -11.57 -22.09 5.21
CA GLY A 322 -11.16 -22.79 6.44
C GLY A 322 -10.45 -21.92 7.49
N GLU A 323 -10.06 -20.69 7.19
CA GLU A 323 -9.51 -19.76 8.17
C GLU A 323 -10.57 -18.78 8.68
N LEU A 324 -11.20 -19.13 9.79
CA LEU A 324 -11.90 -18.19 10.65
C LEU A 324 -10.82 -17.56 11.56
N GLY A 325 -10.14 -16.52 11.07
CA GLY A 325 -9.18 -15.78 11.89
C GLY A 325 -9.88 -15.19 13.10
N THR A 326 -9.45 -15.59 14.29
CA THR A 326 -9.84 -14.89 15.51
C THR A 326 -9.19 -13.51 15.54
N LYS A 327 -9.75 -12.56 16.29
CA LYS A 327 -9.16 -11.22 16.45
C LYS A 327 -7.68 -11.33 16.86
N ASP A 328 -7.37 -12.21 17.79
CA ASP A 328 -6.01 -12.44 18.31
C ASP A 328 -5.05 -12.94 17.21
N GLN A 329 -5.48 -13.89 16.38
CA GLN A 329 -4.65 -14.38 15.26
C GLN A 329 -4.36 -13.29 14.21
N ILE A 330 -5.31 -12.38 13.98
CA ILE A 330 -5.11 -11.27 13.06
C ILE A 330 -4.13 -10.26 13.67
N ASN A 331 -4.25 -9.97 14.98
CA ASN A 331 -3.34 -9.09 15.69
C ASN A 331 -1.91 -9.65 15.72
N ASP A 332 -1.72 -10.93 16.06
CA ASP A 332 -0.40 -11.59 16.04
C ASP A 332 0.22 -11.56 14.65
N SER A 333 -0.60 -11.81 13.61
CA SER A 333 -0.14 -11.73 12.22
C SER A 333 0.25 -10.31 11.82
N TYR A 334 -0.51 -9.31 12.29
CA TYR A 334 -0.19 -7.91 12.04
C TYR A 334 1.10 -7.49 12.74
N GLU A 335 1.29 -7.83 14.02
CA GLU A 335 2.51 -7.53 14.75
C GLU A 335 3.76 -8.18 14.09
N LEU A 336 3.64 -9.42 13.64
CA LEU A 336 4.70 -10.08 12.87
C LEU A 336 4.99 -9.29 11.58
N TYR A 337 3.96 -8.94 10.82
CA TYR A 337 4.08 -8.20 9.57
C TYR A 337 4.67 -6.80 9.78
N LYS A 338 4.23 -6.10 10.81
CA LYS A 338 4.71 -4.79 11.22
C LYS A 338 6.21 -4.82 11.48
N ASN A 339 6.68 -5.75 12.31
CA ASN A 339 8.07 -5.81 12.72
C ASN A 339 9.01 -6.34 11.62
N THR A 340 8.54 -7.25 10.77
CA THR A 340 9.39 -7.91 9.77
C THR A 340 9.35 -7.25 8.40
N TYR A 341 8.27 -6.54 8.08
CA TYR A 341 8.08 -5.95 6.75
C TYR A 341 7.78 -4.46 6.76
N ILE A 342 6.78 -4.00 7.54
CA ILE A 342 6.32 -2.60 7.47
C ILE A 342 7.40 -1.65 7.97
N ILE A 343 7.87 -1.80 9.23
CA ILE A 343 8.87 -0.92 9.84
C ILE A 343 10.17 -0.86 9.05
N PRO A 344 10.77 -1.97 8.56
CA PRO A 344 11.94 -1.90 7.71
C PRO A 344 11.72 -1.06 6.44
N ASN A 345 10.59 -1.22 5.76
CA ASN A 345 10.25 -0.43 4.59
C ASN A 345 10.01 1.05 4.90
N GLN A 346 9.36 1.36 6.03
CA GLN A 346 9.20 2.74 6.51
C GLN A 346 10.55 3.41 6.72
N LYS A 347 11.47 2.77 7.42
CA LYS A 347 12.81 3.30 7.70
C LYS A 347 13.63 3.62 6.46
N GLU A 348 13.50 2.80 5.40
CA GLU A 348 14.17 3.09 4.14
C GLU A 348 13.62 4.36 3.47
N ILE A 349 12.31 4.55 3.47
CA ILE A 349 11.66 5.73 2.92
C ILE A 349 11.98 6.97 3.79
N GLU A 350 11.86 6.84 5.10
CA GLU A 350 12.20 7.89 6.07
C GLU A 350 13.64 8.37 5.88
N LYS A 351 14.60 7.46 5.68
CA LYS A 351 16.00 7.80 5.42
C LYS A 351 16.15 8.72 4.21
N ASP A 352 15.52 8.38 3.10
CA ASP A 352 15.63 9.15 1.85
C ASP A 352 14.97 10.54 2.01
N PHE A 353 13.77 10.58 2.58
CA PHE A 353 13.07 11.84 2.80
C PHE A 353 13.76 12.71 3.86
N ASN A 354 14.24 12.16 4.96
CA ASN A 354 15.00 12.91 5.96
C ASN A 354 16.28 13.52 5.37
N TYR A 355 16.98 12.80 4.48
CA TYR A 355 18.12 13.34 3.76
C TYR A 355 17.74 14.54 2.91
N LEU A 356 16.69 14.43 2.07
CA LEU A 356 16.24 15.51 1.20
C LEU A 356 15.69 16.71 1.98
N LEU A 357 14.90 16.46 3.03
CA LEU A 357 14.32 17.51 3.87
C LEU A 357 15.37 18.28 4.64
N LYS A 358 16.42 17.60 5.10
CA LYS A 358 17.57 18.24 5.74
C LYS A 358 18.27 19.22 4.79
N LEU A 359 18.46 18.83 3.52
CA LEU A 359 19.02 19.73 2.50
C LEU A 359 18.11 20.94 2.21
N LYS A 360 16.80 20.77 2.39
CA LYS A 360 15.79 21.82 2.25
C LYS A 360 15.69 22.74 3.46
N GLY A 361 16.43 22.47 4.53
CA GLY A 361 16.45 23.26 5.77
C GLY A 361 15.44 22.79 6.83
N PHE A 362 14.78 21.68 6.64
CA PHE A 362 13.94 21.06 7.66
C PHE A 362 14.82 20.19 8.58
N SER A 363 15.01 20.62 9.82
CA SER A 363 15.92 19.97 10.78
C SER A 363 15.29 18.83 11.58
N ASN A 364 13.96 18.80 11.65
CA ASN A 364 13.24 17.81 12.46
C ASN A 364 13.20 16.46 11.73
N HIS A 365 13.38 15.38 12.49
CA HIS A 365 13.30 14.04 11.93
C HIS A 365 11.86 13.65 11.65
N ILE A 366 11.53 13.29 10.40
CA ILE A 366 10.21 12.77 10.04
C ILE A 366 10.17 11.25 10.21
N TYR A 367 9.00 10.75 10.54
CA TYR A 367 8.69 9.33 10.58
C TYR A 367 7.29 9.05 10.01
N LEU A 368 7.06 7.81 9.57
CA LEU A 368 5.75 7.35 9.14
C LEU A 368 4.98 6.82 10.36
N LYS A 369 3.81 7.40 10.61
CA LYS A 369 2.95 7.01 11.74
C LYS A 369 2.41 5.62 11.51
N GLU A 370 2.48 4.78 12.54
CA GLU A 370 1.91 3.43 12.48
C GLU A 370 0.40 3.48 12.21
N LEU A 371 -0.10 2.46 11.53
CA LEU A 371 -1.52 2.20 11.36
C LEU A 371 -1.87 1.07 12.31
N ASP A 372 -2.82 1.30 13.19
CA ASP A 372 -3.42 0.23 13.99
C ASP A 372 -4.71 -0.24 13.31
N PRO A 373 -4.69 -1.38 12.61
CA PRO A 373 -5.84 -1.86 11.83
C PRO A 373 -6.99 -2.36 12.70
N ILE A 374 -6.71 -2.73 13.94
CA ILE A 374 -7.68 -3.20 14.90
C ILE A 374 -7.44 -2.44 16.19
N GLU A 375 -8.06 -1.29 16.31
CA GLU A 375 -8.03 -0.53 17.55
C GLU A 375 -8.46 -1.44 18.71
N GLU A 376 -7.54 -1.73 19.62
CA GLU A 376 -7.90 -2.33 20.88
C GLU A 376 -8.74 -1.32 21.64
N GLN A 377 -10.03 -1.45 21.48
CA GLN A 377 -10.93 -0.72 22.37
C GLN A 377 -10.76 -1.37 23.76
N LEU A 378 -9.88 -0.77 24.58
CA LEU A 378 -9.95 -1.00 26.00
C LEU A 378 -11.43 -0.89 26.40
N PRO A 379 -11.98 -1.85 27.17
CA PRO A 379 -13.33 -1.70 27.69
C PRO A 379 -13.53 -0.27 28.23
N ILE A 380 -14.67 0.33 27.93
CA ILE A 380 -14.95 1.72 28.32
C ILE A 380 -14.63 1.94 29.80
N GLU A 381 -14.88 0.93 30.64
CA GLU A 381 -14.58 0.93 32.07
C GLU A 381 -13.06 1.03 32.37
N GLU A 382 -12.19 0.49 31.53
CA GLU A 382 -10.73 0.61 31.67
C GLU A 382 -10.20 1.91 31.08
N LYS A 383 -10.77 2.38 29.97
CA LYS A 383 -10.46 3.70 29.41
C LYS A 383 -10.79 4.82 30.43
N ILE A 384 -11.97 4.74 31.05
CA ILE A 384 -12.41 5.73 32.04
C ILE A 384 -11.47 5.79 33.25
N LYS A 385 -10.84 4.68 33.65
CA LYS A 385 -9.90 4.63 34.77
C LYS A 385 -8.60 5.41 34.56
N VAL A 386 -8.17 5.56 33.31
CA VAL A 386 -6.91 6.22 32.93
C VAL A 386 -7.12 7.59 32.28
N MET A 387 -8.35 7.94 31.91
CA MET A 387 -8.71 9.23 31.31
C MET A 387 -9.07 10.25 32.38
N THR A 388 -8.68 11.50 32.13
CA THR A 388 -9.14 12.62 32.96
C THR A 388 -10.64 12.86 32.79
N LYS A 389 -11.28 13.49 33.77
CA LYS A 389 -12.71 13.84 33.71
C LYS A 389 -13.07 14.64 32.44
N ASN A 390 -12.17 15.50 31.98
CA ASN A 390 -12.39 16.31 30.77
C ASN A 390 -12.26 15.50 29.47
N GLU A 391 -11.33 14.56 29.37
CA GLU A 391 -11.23 13.65 28.23
C GLU A 391 -12.46 12.73 28.14
N VAL A 392 -12.99 12.25 29.27
CA VAL A 392 -14.23 11.46 29.27
C VAL A 392 -15.41 12.32 28.79
N ARG A 393 -15.50 13.58 29.24
CA ARG A 393 -16.56 14.51 28.80
C ARG A 393 -16.47 14.82 27.31
N GLU A 394 -15.27 15.04 26.80
CA GLU A 394 -15.03 15.26 25.38
C GLU A 394 -15.46 14.04 24.52
N MET A 395 -15.18 12.83 24.98
CA MET A 395 -15.62 11.59 24.32
C MET A 395 -17.14 11.48 24.19
N TYR A 396 -17.90 12.07 25.14
CA TYR A 396 -19.36 12.13 25.10
C TYR A 396 -19.91 13.44 24.49
N GLY A 397 -19.04 14.29 23.93
CA GLY A 397 -19.43 15.57 23.32
C GLY A 397 -19.91 16.60 24.35
N LEU A 398 -19.53 16.44 25.60
CA LEU A 398 -19.84 17.37 26.66
C LEU A 398 -18.75 18.44 26.74
N PRO A 399 -19.10 19.72 27.04
CA PRO A 399 -18.09 20.76 27.22
C PRO A 399 -17.16 20.40 28.39
N PRO A 400 -15.85 20.75 28.29
CA PRO A 400 -14.91 20.52 29.37
C PRO A 400 -15.43 21.22 30.65
N LEU A 401 -15.14 20.62 31.80
CA LEU A 401 -15.33 21.32 33.06
C LEU A 401 -14.41 22.55 33.03
N GLU A 402 -14.92 23.72 33.35
CA GLU A 402 -14.08 24.87 33.61
C GLU A 402 -13.01 24.44 34.60
N GLU A 403 -11.74 24.81 34.34
CA GLU A 403 -10.59 24.37 35.16
C GLU A 403 -10.98 24.46 36.65
N GLU A 404 -10.84 23.33 37.35
CA GLU A 404 -10.96 23.35 38.80
C GLU A 404 -10.02 24.45 39.27
N VAL A 405 -10.60 25.54 39.79
CA VAL A 405 -9.82 26.55 40.48
C VAL A 405 -9.11 25.76 41.57
N LYS A 406 -7.83 25.48 41.37
CA LYS A 406 -7.01 24.88 42.43
C LYS A 406 -7.23 25.78 43.65
N PRO A 407 -7.82 25.29 44.71
CA PRO A 407 -8.06 26.15 45.85
C PRO A 407 -6.73 26.77 46.27
N ILE A 408 -6.71 28.05 46.55
CA ILE A 408 -5.54 28.85 46.94
C ILE A 408 -4.82 28.25 48.18
N ILE A 409 -5.30 27.14 48.67
CA ILE A 409 -4.77 26.39 49.83
C ILE A 409 -3.40 25.76 49.54
N SER A 410 -2.97 25.56 48.25
CA SER A 410 -1.69 24.91 47.94
C SER A 410 -0.44 25.75 48.29
N SER A 411 -0.59 27.06 48.57
CA SER A 411 0.55 27.90 48.96
C SER A 411 0.76 27.99 50.50
N ALA A 412 -0.10 27.37 51.29
CA ALA A 412 0.00 27.40 52.76
C ALA A 412 0.43 26.05 53.38
N ILE A 413 0.66 25.00 52.53
CA ILE A 413 1.12 23.70 53.04
C ILE A 413 2.64 23.66 53.01
N HIS A 414 3.27 24.10 54.11
CA HIS A 414 4.68 23.78 54.38
C HIS A 414 4.77 22.35 54.93
N ARG A 415 5.49 21.48 54.24
CA ARG A 415 5.97 20.21 54.77
C ARG A 415 6.97 20.53 55.87
N PHE A 416 6.66 20.21 57.10
CA PHE A 416 7.63 20.20 58.21
C PHE A 416 8.10 18.77 58.43
N GLU A 417 9.34 18.50 58.05
CA GLU A 417 10.12 17.43 58.65
C GLU A 417 10.76 18.02 59.93
N ASP A 418 10.37 17.49 61.06
CA ASP A 418 11.04 17.53 62.36
C ASP A 418 11.26 18.88 63.13
N GLN A 419 10.43 19.90 63.01
CA GLN A 419 10.40 20.97 64.02
C GLN A 419 8.99 21.50 64.26
N VAL A 420 8.54 21.43 65.53
CA VAL A 420 7.29 22.03 66.01
C VAL A 420 7.41 23.52 65.88
N CYS A 421 6.57 24.21 65.13
CA CYS A 421 6.51 25.63 65.03
C CYS A 421 5.41 26.13 65.94
N ASP A 422 5.78 26.91 66.97
CA ASP A 422 4.85 27.49 68.04
C ASP A 422 3.81 28.50 67.48
N HIS A 423 3.76 28.74 66.17
CA HIS A 423 2.93 29.77 65.57
C HIS A 423 1.90 29.20 64.53
N CYS A 424 1.74 27.90 64.43
CA CYS A 424 0.81 27.27 63.44
C CYS A 424 -0.40 26.61 64.10
N PHE A 425 -1.07 27.33 64.99
CA PHE A 425 -2.35 26.89 65.55
C PHE A 425 -3.48 27.63 64.85
N ALA A 426 -4.32 26.88 64.12
CA ALA A 426 -5.61 27.37 63.68
C ALA A 426 -6.59 27.36 64.90
N SER A 427 -7.36 28.40 65.09
CA SER A 427 -8.43 28.43 66.09
C SER A 427 -9.61 27.56 65.66
N GLU A 428 -10.42 27.03 66.56
CA GLU A 428 -11.61 26.24 66.25
C GLU A 428 -12.51 26.94 65.23
N SER A 429 -12.61 28.29 65.25
CA SER A 429 -13.36 29.03 64.24
C SER A 429 -12.77 29.07 62.85
N GLU A 430 -11.46 28.99 62.71
CA GLU A 430 -10.78 28.92 61.39
C GLU A 430 -10.90 27.57 60.80
N ILE A 431 -10.97 26.49 61.56
CA ILE A 431 -11.20 25.13 61.18
C ILE A 431 -12.65 24.96 60.69
N ASP A 432 -13.61 25.50 61.38
CA ASP A 432 -15.02 25.51 61.00
C ASP A 432 -15.22 26.21 59.64
N GLU A 433 -14.51 27.31 59.41
CA GLU A 433 -14.54 28.06 58.14
C GLU A 433 -13.97 27.25 56.99
N VAL A 434 -12.89 26.51 57.22
CA VAL A 434 -12.29 25.59 56.22
C VAL A 434 -13.20 24.39 55.93
N ILE A 435 -13.83 23.82 56.95
CA ILE A 435 -14.81 22.74 56.79
C ILE A 435 -16.07 23.23 56.07
N GLU A 436 -16.53 24.45 56.28
CA GLU A 436 -17.66 25.03 55.53
C GLU A 436 -17.30 25.25 54.06
N ILE A 437 -16.08 25.67 53.75
CA ILE A 437 -15.57 25.81 52.39
C ILE A 437 -15.52 24.43 51.70
N PHE A 438 -15.05 23.40 52.38
CA PHE A 438 -15.08 22.01 51.83
C PHE A 438 -16.50 21.49 51.58
N LYS A 439 -17.46 21.80 52.47
CA LYS A 439 -18.87 21.44 52.30
C LYS A 439 -19.53 22.12 51.09
N MET A 440 -19.04 23.30 50.68
CA MET A 440 -19.54 23.99 49.48
C MET A 440 -19.07 23.35 48.15
N PHE A 441 -17.98 22.57 48.14
CA PHE A 441 -17.33 22.05 46.92
C PHE A 441 -17.44 20.54 46.75
N GLY A 442 -18.03 19.76 47.64
CA GLY A 442 -18.15 18.32 47.49
C GLY A 442 -19.31 17.69 48.25
N ASP A 443 -19.97 16.73 47.65
CA ASP A 443 -21.18 16.04 48.13
C ASP A 443 -20.89 14.68 48.80
N ASP A 444 -19.62 14.35 49.12
CA ASP A 444 -19.22 13.05 49.70
C ASP A 444 -18.91 13.14 51.17
N ARG A 445 -19.94 12.87 51.99
CA ARG A 445 -19.84 12.84 53.46
C ARG A 445 -18.84 11.84 54.01
N GLU A 446 -18.61 10.72 53.35
CA GLU A 446 -17.68 9.67 53.81
C GLU A 446 -16.21 10.15 53.85
N ASN A 447 -15.82 11.03 52.95
CA ASN A 447 -14.47 11.58 52.91
C ASN A 447 -14.21 12.60 54.02
N TYR A 448 -15.24 13.26 54.54
CA TYR A 448 -15.11 14.26 55.64
C TYR A 448 -14.89 13.62 57.00
N GLU A 449 -15.51 12.48 57.29
CA GLU A 449 -15.30 11.74 58.55
C GLU A 449 -13.87 11.21 58.67
N VAL A 450 -13.27 10.79 57.57
CA VAL A 450 -11.86 10.35 57.54
C VAL A 450 -10.90 11.50 57.77
N ILE A 451 -11.22 12.69 57.28
CA ILE A 451 -10.44 13.91 57.48
C ILE A 451 -10.52 14.39 58.94
N GLU A 452 -11.71 14.41 59.53
CA GLU A 452 -11.89 14.79 60.93
C GLU A 452 -11.11 13.86 61.89
N GLN A 453 -11.06 12.56 61.66
CA GLN A 453 -10.30 11.61 62.49
C GLN A 453 -8.78 11.79 62.38
N LYS A 454 -8.28 12.30 61.25
CA LYS A 454 -6.84 12.55 61.05
C LYS A 454 -6.37 13.86 61.69
N PHE A 455 -7.26 14.76 62.00
CA PHE A 455 -6.92 16.10 62.60
C PHE A 455 -6.93 16.16 64.12
N MET A 456 -7.48 15.15 64.79
CA MET A 456 -7.48 15.09 66.26
C MET A 456 -6.38 14.16 66.77
N ASN A 457 -5.37 14.69 67.45
CA ASN A 457 -4.42 13.90 68.22
C ASN A 457 -4.79 13.92 69.72
N GLU A 458 -4.13 13.02 70.48
CA GLU A 458 -4.44 12.82 71.93
C GLU A 458 -4.22 14.01 72.80
N GLU A 459 -3.72 15.17 72.32
CA GLU A 459 -3.44 16.41 73.04
C GLU A 459 -4.35 17.60 72.63
N ASN A 460 -5.40 17.33 71.83
CA ASN A 460 -6.27 18.40 71.28
C ASN A 460 -5.52 19.39 70.37
N ARG A 461 -4.51 18.99 69.67
CA ARG A 461 -3.79 19.76 68.66
C ARG A 461 -4.17 19.28 67.27
N PHE A 462 -4.41 20.22 66.36
CA PHE A 462 -4.72 19.90 64.95
C PHE A 462 -3.44 19.92 64.12
N ASP A 463 -3.03 18.75 63.58
CA ASP A 463 -1.98 18.67 62.57
C ASP A 463 -2.60 18.67 61.18
N PHE A 464 -2.35 19.72 60.40
CA PHE A 464 -2.76 19.79 59.01
C PHE A 464 -1.79 19.00 58.14
N ALA A 465 -2.16 17.79 57.78
CA ALA A 465 -1.54 17.06 56.70
C ALA A 465 -2.63 16.61 55.71
N VAL A 466 -2.80 17.31 54.60
CA VAL A 466 -3.65 16.86 53.48
C VAL A 466 -2.77 16.08 52.58
N ASP A 467 -2.90 14.74 52.59
CA ASP A 467 -2.36 13.87 51.57
C ASP A 467 -3.39 13.85 50.43
N VAL A 468 -3.06 14.50 49.33
CA VAL A 468 -3.83 14.43 48.09
C VAL A 468 -3.18 13.30 47.24
N SER A 469 -3.77 12.12 47.34
CA SER A 469 -3.47 11.01 46.42
C SER A 469 -4.30 11.13 45.13
#